data_b48bd97aa8a8de70f1798c588fe727ec
#
_entry.id   b48bd97aa8a8de70f1798c588fe727ec
#
_cell.length_a   1.000
_cell.length_b   1.000
_cell.length_c   1.000
_cell.angle_alpha   90.00
_cell.angle_beta   90.00
_cell.angle_gamma   90.00
#
_symmetry.space_group_name_H-M   'P 1'
#
loop_
_entity.id
_entity.type
_entity.pdbx_description
1 polymer ?
#
loop_
_entity_poly.entity_id
_entity_poly.type
_entity_poly.pdbx_seq_one_letter_code
_entity_poly.pdbx_strand_id
1 'polypeptide(L)'
;YLSWKNKQENETFRDLIHSKNADYPWCRWGNDFLLGVGSDAKMTHAERQFIPEMLEADFDSAIVILPNGAKKPLVESTSILLPAGQSMAEPMAGFPLSPEACSVLFLILVIVFTNCERFLIRKELKWFDYIVFNLLGLLGLLLVVMMFSEHPTVKLNFQIFLFCPLWLVLYSPFVTLRRKRMIALVIIEIFLLGNFFQSYAEGLNILALSLLIRIVKNPKK
;
A
#
# COMPACT_ATOMS: atom_id res chain seq x y z
N TYR A 1 -23.46 29.18 -0.43
CA TYR A 1 -22.25 29.21 0.42
C TYR A 1 -21.98 27.80 0.97
N LEU A 2 -20.79 27.25 0.71
CA LEU A 2 -20.45 25.88 1.10
C LEU A 2 -19.83 25.87 2.50
N SER A 3 -20.64 25.94 3.54
CA SER A 3 -20.17 25.98 4.95
C SER A 3 -19.47 24.70 5.42
N TRP A 4 -19.73 23.57 4.77
CA TRP A 4 -19.13 22.28 5.06
C TRP A 4 -17.74 22.08 4.43
N LYS A 5 -17.29 22.95 3.51
CA LYS A 5 -16.04 22.79 2.74
C LYS A 5 -14.81 22.52 3.61
N ASN A 6 -14.70 23.19 4.74
CA ASN A 6 -13.56 23.09 5.66
C ASN A 6 -13.85 22.22 6.89
N LYS A 7 -15.02 21.55 6.94
CA LYS A 7 -15.31 20.63 8.03
C LYS A 7 -14.35 19.45 7.98
N GLN A 8 -13.68 19.16 9.10
CA GLN A 8 -12.83 17.99 9.23
C GLN A 8 -13.69 16.73 9.39
N GLU A 9 -13.39 15.70 8.63
CA GLU A 9 -13.98 14.37 8.81
C GLU A 9 -13.12 13.53 9.77
N ASN A 10 -13.69 12.47 10.32
CA ASN A 10 -12.95 11.57 11.20
C ASN A 10 -12.19 10.47 10.43
N GLU A 11 -12.54 10.28 9.16
CA GLU A 11 -11.96 9.27 8.28
C GLU A 11 -10.72 9.81 7.57
N THR A 12 -9.77 8.90 7.28
CA THR A 12 -8.63 9.16 6.42
C THR A 12 -8.97 8.82 4.97
N PHE A 13 -8.13 9.28 4.03
CA PHE A 13 -8.25 8.85 2.62
C PHE A 13 -8.15 7.33 2.49
N ARG A 14 -7.29 6.69 3.28
CA ARG A 14 -7.11 5.24 3.28
C ARG A 14 -8.38 4.52 3.74
N ASP A 15 -8.99 4.96 4.85
CA ASP A 15 -10.22 4.37 5.37
C ASP A 15 -11.35 4.43 4.33
N LEU A 16 -11.47 5.56 3.64
CA LEU A 16 -12.49 5.75 2.62
C LEU A 16 -12.26 4.85 1.40
N ILE A 17 -11.01 4.70 0.94
CA ILE A 17 -10.64 3.78 -0.13
C ILE A 17 -10.91 2.32 0.29
N HIS A 18 -10.56 1.95 1.54
CA HIS A 18 -10.80 0.61 2.08
C HIS A 18 -12.29 0.27 2.15
N SER A 19 -13.15 1.23 2.48
CA SER A 19 -14.61 1.02 2.48
C SER A 19 -15.17 0.64 1.11
N LYS A 20 -14.50 1.07 0.02
CA LYS A 20 -14.93 0.81 -1.36
C LYS A 20 -14.35 -0.47 -1.97
N ASN A 21 -13.28 -1.02 -1.39
CA ASN A 21 -12.62 -2.23 -1.87
C ASN A 21 -12.49 -3.34 -0.81
N ALA A 22 -13.37 -3.32 0.20
CA ALA A 22 -13.34 -4.26 1.32
C ALA A 22 -13.35 -5.73 0.87
N ASP A 23 -14.14 -6.06 -0.17
CA ASP A 23 -14.29 -7.40 -0.70
C ASP A 23 -13.15 -7.85 -1.64
N TYR A 24 -12.20 -6.95 -1.94
CA TYR A 24 -11.12 -7.19 -2.91
C TYR A 24 -9.74 -7.02 -2.26
N PRO A 25 -9.25 -8.01 -1.47
CA PRO A 25 -8.04 -7.87 -0.66
C PRO A 25 -6.79 -7.55 -1.48
N TRP A 26 -6.66 -8.07 -2.70
CA TRP A 26 -5.54 -7.77 -3.58
C TRP A 26 -5.61 -6.38 -4.21
N CYS A 27 -6.82 -5.89 -4.50
CA CYS A 27 -7.03 -4.50 -4.93
C CYS A 27 -6.67 -3.53 -3.80
N ARG A 28 -7.14 -3.82 -2.58
CA ARG A 28 -6.80 -3.06 -1.38
C ARG A 28 -5.29 -3.05 -1.16
N TRP A 29 -4.65 -4.21 -1.23
CA TRP A 29 -3.20 -4.32 -1.10
C TRP A 29 -2.44 -3.49 -2.14
N GLY A 30 -2.87 -3.54 -3.41
CA GLY A 30 -2.27 -2.73 -4.48
C GLY A 30 -2.39 -1.22 -4.24
N ASN A 31 -3.56 -0.77 -3.78
CA ASN A 31 -3.77 0.61 -3.38
C ASN A 31 -2.84 0.99 -2.22
N ASP A 32 -2.82 0.18 -1.15
CA ASP A 32 -1.98 0.44 0.03
C ASP A 32 -0.49 0.44 -0.29
N PHE A 33 -0.06 -0.40 -1.22
CA PHE A 33 1.32 -0.42 -1.70
C PHE A 33 1.74 0.90 -2.36
N LEU A 34 0.83 1.53 -3.11
CA LEU A 34 1.11 2.79 -3.80
C LEU A 34 0.89 4.02 -2.90
N LEU A 35 -0.01 3.94 -1.93
CA LEU A 35 -0.35 5.04 -1.04
C LEU A 35 0.74 5.27 0.01
N GLY A 36 1.09 6.54 0.19
CA GLY A 36 2.05 6.99 1.20
C GLY A 36 1.38 7.62 2.43
N VAL A 37 2.17 8.31 3.23
CA VAL A 37 1.76 8.98 4.49
C VAL A 37 0.56 9.92 4.28
N GLY A 38 0.48 10.59 3.13
CA GLY A 38 -0.62 11.51 2.83
C GLY A 38 -2.00 10.86 2.86
N SER A 39 -2.09 9.54 2.63
CA SER A 39 -3.37 8.82 2.69
C SER A 39 -3.86 8.52 4.11
N ASP A 40 -2.98 8.57 5.10
CA ASP A 40 -3.31 8.38 6.52
C ASP A 40 -3.70 9.70 7.20
N ALA A 41 -3.68 10.82 6.47
CA ALA A 41 -4.17 12.10 6.95
C ALA A 41 -5.71 12.13 6.96
N LYS A 42 -6.28 12.79 7.97
CA LYS A 42 -7.71 13.06 8.02
C LYS A 42 -8.09 14.04 6.91
N MET A 43 -9.15 13.71 6.17
CA MET A 43 -9.64 14.55 5.09
C MET A 43 -10.64 15.61 5.56
N THR A 44 -10.78 16.64 4.78
CA THR A 44 -11.89 17.61 4.91
C THR A 44 -13.12 17.06 4.18
N HIS A 45 -14.31 17.62 4.53
CA HIS A 45 -15.55 17.27 3.86
C HIS A 45 -15.48 17.47 2.33
N ALA A 46 -14.81 18.54 1.88
CA ALA A 46 -14.65 18.79 0.46
C ALA A 46 -13.73 17.79 -0.23
N GLU A 47 -12.70 17.29 0.46
CA GLU A 47 -11.77 16.32 -0.11
C GLU A 47 -12.40 14.95 -0.33
N ARG A 48 -13.40 14.53 0.47
CA ARG A 48 -14.09 13.25 0.28
C ARG A 48 -14.93 13.20 -1.02
N GLN A 49 -15.20 14.36 -1.64
CA GLN A 49 -16.01 14.48 -2.87
C GLN A 49 -15.31 13.92 -4.13
N PHE A 50 -14.07 13.41 -4.03
CA PHE A 50 -13.48 12.64 -5.11
C PHE A 50 -14.21 11.30 -5.36
N ILE A 51 -15.02 10.86 -4.39
CA ILE A 51 -15.90 9.70 -4.54
C ILE A 51 -17.26 10.17 -5.06
N PRO A 52 -17.73 9.67 -6.22
CA PRO A 52 -18.96 10.15 -6.87
C PRO A 52 -20.19 10.11 -5.97
N GLU A 53 -20.37 9.06 -5.17
CA GLU A 53 -21.52 8.92 -4.28
C GLU A 53 -21.53 9.97 -3.15
N MET A 54 -20.33 10.38 -2.68
CA MET A 54 -20.22 11.45 -1.67
C MET A 54 -20.54 12.80 -2.27
N LEU A 55 -20.09 13.03 -3.51
CA LEU A 55 -20.42 14.25 -4.25
C LEU A 55 -21.93 14.33 -4.54
N GLU A 56 -22.55 13.23 -4.99
CA GLU A 56 -23.99 13.15 -5.24
C GLU A 56 -24.80 13.50 -3.98
N ALA A 57 -24.47 12.87 -2.84
CA ALA A 57 -25.15 13.14 -1.57
C ALA A 57 -25.02 14.60 -1.12
N ASP A 58 -23.87 15.23 -1.36
CA ASP A 58 -23.66 16.64 -1.05
C ASP A 58 -24.49 17.56 -1.95
N PHE A 59 -24.63 17.24 -3.26
CA PHE A 59 -25.48 18.01 -4.17
C PHE A 59 -26.97 17.83 -3.84
N ASP A 60 -27.42 16.63 -3.52
CA ASP A 60 -28.81 16.36 -3.13
C ASP A 60 -29.24 17.12 -1.88
N SER A 61 -28.30 17.33 -0.94
CA SER A 61 -28.56 18.09 0.29
C SER A 61 -28.33 19.59 0.15
N ALA A 62 -27.74 20.05 -0.97
CA ALA A 62 -27.37 21.45 -1.15
C ALA A 62 -28.57 22.38 -1.33
N ILE A 63 -28.48 23.57 -0.73
CA ILE A 63 -29.51 24.60 -0.80
C ILE A 63 -28.93 25.85 -1.47
N VAL A 64 -29.63 26.36 -2.47
CA VAL A 64 -29.32 27.62 -3.14
C VAL A 64 -30.10 28.74 -2.46
N ILE A 65 -29.41 29.83 -2.12
CA ILE A 65 -30.03 31.05 -1.59
C ILE A 65 -30.16 32.02 -2.78
N LEU A 66 -31.40 32.31 -3.14
CA LEU A 66 -31.74 33.24 -4.21
C LEU A 66 -31.46 34.71 -3.79
N PRO A 67 -31.33 35.66 -4.75
CA PRO A 67 -31.08 37.06 -4.45
C PRO A 67 -32.15 37.71 -3.55
N ASN A 68 -33.38 37.18 -3.55
CA ASN A 68 -34.46 37.60 -2.69
C ASN A 68 -34.45 36.98 -1.28
N GLY A 69 -33.40 36.20 -0.93
CA GLY A 69 -33.25 35.48 0.32
C GLY A 69 -34.05 34.17 0.44
N ALA A 70 -34.82 33.80 -0.57
CA ALA A 70 -35.54 32.52 -0.57
C ALA A 70 -34.56 31.34 -0.75
N LYS A 71 -34.84 30.23 -0.06
CA LYS A 71 -34.07 29.00 -0.09
C LYS A 71 -34.73 28.00 -1.03
N LYS A 72 -33.95 27.41 -1.96
CA LYS A 72 -34.42 26.36 -2.87
C LYS A 72 -33.42 25.21 -2.85
N PRO A 73 -33.85 23.93 -2.90
CA PRO A 73 -32.96 22.81 -3.15
C PRO A 73 -32.17 23.01 -4.45
N LEU A 74 -30.89 22.63 -4.47
CA LEU A 74 -30.07 22.70 -5.68
C LEU A 74 -30.54 21.68 -6.71
N VAL A 75 -30.85 20.44 -6.27
CA VAL A 75 -31.37 19.38 -7.10
C VAL A 75 -32.90 19.40 -7.03
N GLU A 76 -33.55 19.57 -8.15
CA GLU A 76 -35.03 19.63 -8.27
C GLU A 76 -35.63 18.24 -8.52
N SER A 77 -34.93 17.39 -9.28
CA SER A 77 -35.35 16.01 -9.54
C SER A 77 -34.13 15.14 -9.87
N THR A 78 -34.21 13.89 -9.47
CA THR A 78 -33.18 12.86 -9.79
C THR A 78 -33.85 11.75 -10.58
N SER A 79 -33.22 11.32 -11.68
CA SER A 79 -33.66 10.18 -12.48
C SER A 79 -32.57 9.12 -12.56
N ILE A 80 -32.93 7.87 -12.25
CA ILE A 80 -32.01 6.73 -12.37
C ILE A 80 -32.06 6.24 -13.81
N LEU A 81 -30.99 6.49 -14.56
CA LEU A 81 -30.88 6.05 -15.96
C LEU A 81 -30.51 4.58 -16.07
N LEU A 82 -29.69 4.08 -15.12
CA LEU A 82 -29.27 2.69 -15.04
C LEU A 82 -29.56 2.17 -13.63
N PRO A 83 -30.41 1.14 -13.46
CA PRO A 83 -30.67 0.54 -12.15
C PRO A 83 -29.37 -0.02 -11.52
N ALA A 84 -29.20 0.23 -10.21
CA ALA A 84 -28.11 -0.41 -9.45
C ALA A 84 -28.26 -1.94 -9.55
N GLY A 85 -27.18 -2.64 -9.89
CA GLY A 85 -27.16 -4.11 -9.95
C GLY A 85 -27.02 -4.71 -11.35
N GLN A 86 -27.04 -3.91 -12.42
CA GLN A 86 -26.63 -4.37 -13.74
C GLN A 86 -25.13 -4.18 -13.98
N SER A 87 -24.30 -4.59 -12.99
CA SER A 87 -22.89 -4.77 -13.27
C SER A 87 -22.76 -5.92 -14.26
N MET A 88 -22.34 -5.60 -15.47
CA MET A 88 -22.08 -6.59 -16.54
C MET A 88 -20.81 -7.41 -16.26
N ALA A 89 -20.11 -7.12 -15.17
CA ALA A 89 -18.93 -7.85 -14.76
C ALA A 89 -19.34 -8.97 -13.80
N GLU A 90 -19.26 -10.21 -14.26
CA GLU A 90 -19.19 -11.36 -13.37
C GLU A 90 -18.05 -11.11 -12.36
N PRO A 91 -18.27 -11.37 -11.04
CA PRO A 91 -17.18 -11.24 -10.07
C PRO A 91 -16.05 -12.17 -10.51
N MET A 92 -14.95 -11.59 -10.99
CA MET A 92 -13.75 -12.37 -11.29
C MET A 92 -13.38 -13.15 -10.03
N ALA A 93 -13.29 -14.48 -10.15
CA ALA A 93 -12.78 -15.30 -9.06
C ALA A 93 -11.43 -14.75 -8.63
N GLY A 94 -11.39 -14.16 -7.45
CA GLY A 94 -10.16 -13.58 -6.89
C GLY A 94 -9.13 -14.67 -6.61
N PHE A 95 -7.87 -14.27 -6.50
CA PHE A 95 -6.83 -15.20 -6.04
C PHE A 95 -7.20 -15.74 -4.64
N PRO A 96 -7.14 -17.07 -4.41
CA PRO A 96 -7.73 -17.71 -3.23
C PRO A 96 -7.04 -17.38 -1.90
N LEU A 97 -5.81 -16.87 -1.94
CA LEU A 97 -5.04 -16.49 -0.75
C LEU A 97 -5.03 -14.98 -0.56
N SER A 98 -5.19 -14.52 0.68
CA SER A 98 -5.01 -13.12 1.03
C SER A 98 -3.53 -12.70 0.92
N PRO A 99 -3.22 -11.40 0.76
CA PRO A 99 -1.85 -10.90 0.77
C PRO A 99 -1.08 -11.27 2.05
N GLU A 100 -1.76 -11.23 3.20
CA GLU A 100 -1.18 -11.65 4.48
C GLU A 100 -0.85 -13.15 4.49
N ALA A 101 -1.76 -14.00 4.03
CA ALA A 101 -1.53 -15.45 3.92
C ALA A 101 -0.33 -15.75 3.00
N CYS A 102 -0.19 -15.04 1.88
CA CYS A 102 0.96 -15.17 1.01
C CYS A 102 2.27 -14.76 1.71
N SER A 103 2.24 -13.71 2.53
CA SER A 103 3.39 -13.26 3.30
C SER A 103 3.79 -14.27 4.38
N VAL A 104 2.82 -14.91 5.03
CA VAL A 104 3.05 -16.01 6.00
C VAL A 104 3.65 -17.22 5.31
N LEU A 105 3.11 -17.63 4.15
CA LEU A 105 3.67 -18.73 3.37
C LEU A 105 5.10 -18.43 2.91
N PHE A 106 5.38 -17.19 2.52
CA PHE A 106 6.73 -16.78 2.18
C PHE A 106 7.67 -16.84 3.39
N LEU A 107 7.22 -16.43 4.58
CA LEU A 107 7.98 -16.56 5.82
C LEU A 107 8.32 -18.02 6.13
N ILE A 108 7.34 -18.92 6.01
CA ILE A 108 7.55 -20.37 6.22
C ILE A 108 8.59 -20.88 5.20
N LEU A 109 8.46 -20.51 3.94
CA LEU A 109 9.41 -20.89 2.90
C LEU A 109 10.83 -20.39 3.23
N VAL A 110 10.98 -19.16 3.67
CA VAL A 110 12.27 -18.57 4.08
C VAL A 110 12.88 -19.34 5.25
N ILE A 111 12.07 -19.70 6.26
CA ILE A 111 12.51 -20.49 7.40
C ILE A 111 12.99 -21.88 6.95
N VAL A 112 12.20 -22.56 6.11
CA VAL A 112 12.55 -23.88 5.56
C VAL A 112 13.86 -23.81 4.77
N PHE A 113 13.99 -22.86 3.83
CA PHE A 113 15.20 -22.68 3.04
C PHE A 113 16.42 -22.39 3.91
N THR A 114 16.28 -21.50 4.90
CA THR A 114 17.37 -21.14 5.80
C THR A 114 17.83 -22.34 6.64
N ASN A 115 16.89 -23.18 7.11
CA ASN A 115 17.22 -24.40 7.82
C ASN A 115 17.84 -25.47 6.90
N CYS A 116 17.32 -25.64 5.69
CA CYS A 116 17.92 -26.54 4.69
C CYS A 116 19.38 -26.13 4.35
N GLU A 117 19.65 -24.85 4.16
CA GLU A 117 21.01 -24.35 3.98
C GLU A 117 21.92 -24.70 5.17
N ARG A 118 21.40 -24.53 6.38
CA ARG A 118 22.18 -24.74 7.62
C ARG A 118 22.47 -26.21 7.93
N PHE A 119 21.48 -27.09 7.78
CA PHE A 119 21.52 -28.46 8.28
C PHE A 119 21.71 -29.51 7.19
N LEU A 120 21.08 -29.35 6.03
CA LEU A 120 21.13 -30.34 4.94
C LEU A 120 22.24 -30.03 3.93
N ILE A 121 22.16 -28.89 3.30
CA ILE A 121 23.00 -28.54 2.14
C ILE A 121 24.37 -28.05 2.59
N ARG A 122 24.44 -27.40 3.78
CA ARG A 122 25.63 -26.73 4.34
C ARG A 122 26.29 -25.72 3.39
N LYS A 123 25.50 -25.16 2.46
CA LYS A 123 25.91 -24.14 1.49
C LYS A 123 24.81 -23.09 1.37
N GLU A 124 25.20 -21.85 1.13
CA GLU A 124 24.24 -20.76 0.90
C GLU A 124 23.61 -20.88 -0.49
N LEU A 125 22.29 -20.78 -0.53
CA LEU A 125 21.50 -20.68 -1.78
C LEU A 125 21.45 -19.21 -2.22
N LYS A 126 22.59 -18.68 -2.66
CA LYS A 126 22.74 -17.26 -3.06
C LYS A 126 21.76 -16.86 -4.16
N TRP A 127 21.38 -17.80 -5.03
CA TRP A 127 20.42 -17.54 -6.10
C TRP A 127 19.04 -17.16 -5.55
N PHE A 128 18.61 -17.75 -4.42
CA PHE A 128 17.34 -17.42 -3.78
C PHE A 128 17.35 -15.97 -3.27
N ASP A 129 18.39 -15.59 -2.53
CA ASP A 129 18.56 -14.22 -2.06
C ASP A 129 18.63 -13.24 -3.25
N TYR A 130 19.37 -13.59 -4.29
CA TYR A 130 19.49 -12.78 -5.50
C TYR A 130 18.12 -12.54 -6.15
N ILE A 131 17.30 -13.57 -6.35
CA ILE A 131 15.95 -13.44 -6.94
C ILE A 131 15.07 -12.56 -6.06
N VAL A 132 14.98 -12.88 -4.78
CA VAL A 132 14.08 -12.16 -3.84
C VAL A 132 14.42 -10.67 -3.78
N PHE A 133 15.68 -10.34 -3.49
CA PHE A 133 16.07 -8.93 -3.33
C PHE A 133 16.02 -8.14 -4.65
N ASN A 134 16.31 -8.78 -5.78
CA ASN A 134 16.18 -8.10 -7.08
C ASN A 134 14.70 -7.84 -7.44
N LEU A 135 13.80 -8.79 -7.20
CA LEU A 135 12.36 -8.58 -7.41
C LEU A 135 11.84 -7.43 -6.54
N LEU A 136 12.23 -7.38 -5.27
CA LEU A 136 11.87 -6.28 -4.37
C LEU A 136 12.44 -4.94 -4.87
N GLY A 137 13.69 -4.93 -5.33
CA GLY A 137 14.32 -3.74 -5.89
C GLY A 137 13.63 -3.23 -7.16
N LEU A 138 13.16 -4.13 -8.03
CA LEU A 138 12.40 -3.77 -9.23
C LEU A 138 11.03 -3.17 -8.87
N LEU A 139 10.32 -3.74 -7.89
CA LEU A 139 9.09 -3.15 -7.37
C LEU A 139 9.33 -1.77 -6.74
N GLY A 140 10.49 -1.58 -6.12
CA GLY A 140 10.90 -0.29 -5.58
C GLY A 140 11.10 0.79 -6.64
N LEU A 141 11.54 0.43 -7.85
CA LEU A 141 11.60 1.38 -8.96
C LEU A 141 10.22 1.94 -9.31
N LEU A 142 9.17 1.11 -9.23
CA LEU A 142 7.79 1.57 -9.42
C LEU A 142 7.42 2.62 -8.36
N LEU A 143 7.73 2.35 -7.08
CA LEU A 143 7.47 3.33 -6.01
C LEU A 143 8.25 4.64 -6.22
N VAL A 144 9.51 4.57 -6.68
CA VAL A 144 10.29 5.77 -7.03
C VAL A 144 9.57 6.58 -8.11
N VAL A 145 9.11 5.94 -9.18
CA VAL A 145 8.37 6.62 -10.26
C VAL A 145 7.11 7.28 -9.72
N MET A 146 6.36 6.58 -8.86
CA MET A 146 5.14 7.12 -8.24
C MET A 146 5.39 8.33 -7.34
N MET A 147 6.56 8.43 -6.68
CA MET A 147 6.93 9.60 -5.87
C MET A 147 7.03 10.90 -6.68
N PHE A 148 7.30 10.81 -7.99
CA PHE A 148 7.31 11.95 -8.90
C PHE A 148 5.92 12.29 -9.47
N SER A 149 4.90 11.49 -9.14
CA SER A 149 3.51 11.79 -9.51
C SER A 149 3.03 13.05 -8.78
N GLU A 150 2.16 13.81 -9.43
CA GLU A 150 1.50 14.96 -8.80
C GLU A 150 0.41 14.56 -7.80
N HIS A 151 0.08 13.27 -7.71
CA HIS A 151 -0.94 12.78 -6.80
C HIS A 151 -0.51 12.98 -5.34
N PRO A 152 -1.31 13.69 -4.52
CA PRO A 152 -0.88 14.14 -3.18
C PRO A 152 -0.61 12.99 -2.20
N THR A 153 -1.29 11.86 -2.33
CA THR A 153 -1.25 10.75 -1.36
C THR A 153 -0.11 9.75 -1.61
N VAL A 154 0.65 9.84 -2.71
CA VAL A 154 1.69 8.85 -3.06
C VAL A 154 3.12 9.35 -2.83
N LYS A 155 3.32 10.67 -2.55
CA LYS A 155 4.65 11.32 -2.57
C LYS A 155 5.62 10.78 -1.53
N LEU A 156 5.20 10.57 -0.30
CA LEU A 156 6.02 10.07 0.80
C LEU A 156 5.53 8.68 1.19
N ASN A 157 6.23 7.65 0.74
CA ASN A 157 5.86 6.26 0.97
C ASN A 157 7.02 5.50 1.62
N PHE A 158 6.93 5.22 2.93
CA PHE A 158 7.96 4.50 3.68
C PHE A 158 8.13 3.04 3.26
N GLN A 159 7.16 2.46 2.52
CA GLN A 159 7.28 1.11 1.99
C GLN A 159 8.44 0.99 0.98
N ILE A 160 8.91 2.11 0.41
CA ILE A 160 10.09 2.16 -0.46
C ILE A 160 11.35 1.58 0.21
N PHE A 161 11.44 1.61 1.54
CA PHE A 161 12.58 1.03 2.25
C PHE A 161 12.55 -0.50 2.22
N LEU A 162 11.37 -1.14 2.26
CA LEU A 162 11.26 -2.59 2.07
C LEU A 162 11.52 -2.98 0.62
N PHE A 163 10.99 -2.21 -0.33
CA PHE A 163 11.16 -2.38 -1.76
C PHE A 163 12.31 -1.53 -2.33
N CYS A 164 13.38 -1.35 -1.58
CA CYS A 164 14.43 -0.40 -1.90
C CYS A 164 15.15 -0.76 -3.22
N PRO A 165 15.24 0.15 -4.20
CA PRO A 165 16.00 -0.09 -5.42
C PRO A 165 17.48 -0.41 -5.17
N LEU A 166 18.03 -0.03 -4.01
CA LEU A 166 19.40 -0.37 -3.63
C LEU A 166 19.64 -1.87 -3.52
N TRP A 167 18.58 -2.70 -3.37
CA TRP A 167 18.71 -4.16 -3.40
C TRP A 167 19.36 -4.65 -4.69
N LEU A 168 19.09 -4.02 -5.83
CA LEU A 168 19.67 -4.37 -7.14
C LEU A 168 21.19 -4.24 -7.14
N VAL A 169 21.73 -3.27 -6.40
CA VAL A 169 23.16 -3.04 -6.28
C VAL A 169 23.77 -3.87 -5.14
N LEU A 170 23.11 -3.89 -3.98
CA LEU A 170 23.61 -4.59 -2.78
C LEU A 170 23.77 -6.09 -2.99
N TYR A 171 22.84 -6.72 -3.70
CA TYR A 171 22.91 -8.16 -3.99
C TYR A 171 23.68 -8.48 -5.27
N SER A 172 24.41 -7.52 -5.82
CA SER A 172 25.41 -7.75 -6.87
C SER A 172 26.67 -8.42 -6.30
N PRO A 173 27.50 -9.05 -7.13
CA PRO A 173 28.73 -9.70 -6.69
C PRO A 173 29.81 -8.74 -6.18
N PHE A 174 29.69 -7.44 -6.46
CA PHE A 174 30.71 -6.43 -6.16
C PHE A 174 30.70 -5.93 -4.72
N VAL A 175 29.67 -6.23 -3.93
CA VAL A 175 29.53 -5.73 -2.56
C VAL A 175 29.88 -6.81 -1.54
N THR A 176 30.74 -6.47 -0.57
CA THR A 176 31.16 -7.43 0.47
C THR A 176 29.97 -7.78 1.41
N LEU A 177 29.96 -9.02 1.91
CA LEU A 177 28.87 -9.54 2.77
C LEU A 177 28.64 -8.65 4.00
N ARG A 178 29.70 -8.14 4.63
CA ARG A 178 29.61 -7.27 5.81
C ARG A 178 28.87 -5.97 5.48
N ARG A 179 29.23 -5.32 4.36
CA ARG A 179 28.57 -4.08 3.92
C ARG A 179 27.10 -4.32 3.55
N LYS A 180 26.84 -5.43 2.81
CA LYS A 180 25.45 -5.83 2.48
C LYS A 180 24.59 -5.90 3.72
N ARG A 181 25.03 -6.63 4.75
CA ARG A 181 24.28 -6.81 5.99
C ARG A 181 24.04 -5.50 6.72
N MET A 182 25.07 -4.69 6.91
CA MET A 182 24.93 -3.41 7.62
C MET A 182 23.90 -2.51 6.92
N ILE A 183 24.04 -2.31 5.62
CA ILE A 183 23.13 -1.44 4.85
C ILE A 183 21.72 -2.03 4.85
N ALA A 184 21.57 -3.35 4.66
CA ALA A 184 20.29 -4.02 4.65
C ALA A 184 19.56 -3.89 6.00
N LEU A 185 20.26 -4.02 7.12
CA LEU A 185 19.69 -3.84 8.45
C LEU A 185 19.18 -2.42 8.65
N VAL A 186 19.97 -1.42 8.27
CA VAL A 186 19.55 0.00 8.36
C VAL A 186 18.31 0.27 7.51
N ILE A 187 18.26 -0.26 6.29
CA ILE A 187 17.10 -0.10 5.40
C ILE A 187 15.84 -0.69 6.03
N ILE A 188 15.92 -1.92 6.57
CA ILE A 188 14.77 -2.58 7.20
C ILE A 188 14.38 -1.85 8.51
N GLU A 189 15.34 -1.34 9.27
CA GLU A 189 15.06 -0.54 10.47
C GLU A 189 14.26 0.72 10.13
N ILE A 190 14.68 1.46 9.10
CA ILE A 190 13.94 2.65 8.63
C ILE A 190 12.52 2.26 8.18
N PHE A 191 12.36 1.13 7.47
CA PHE A 191 11.04 0.61 7.12
C PHE A 191 10.18 0.37 8.37
N LEU A 192 10.72 -0.33 9.37
CA LEU A 192 9.98 -0.64 10.61
C LEU A 192 9.60 0.64 11.38
N LEU A 193 10.50 1.63 11.44
CA LEU A 193 10.20 2.93 12.04
C LEU A 193 9.12 3.70 11.28
N GLY A 194 9.03 3.52 9.98
CA GLY A 194 8.00 4.12 9.13
C GLY A 194 6.57 3.71 9.51
N ASN A 195 6.37 2.56 10.21
CA ASN A 195 5.05 2.14 10.71
C ASN A 195 4.44 3.13 11.72
N PHE A 196 5.23 3.98 12.35
CA PHE A 196 4.72 5.03 13.22
C PHE A 196 4.08 6.19 12.46
N PHE A 197 4.34 6.30 11.17
CA PHE A 197 3.92 7.42 10.33
C PHE A 197 2.97 7.03 9.21
N GLN A 198 2.94 5.74 8.84
CA GLN A 198 2.19 5.24 7.67
C GLN A 198 1.63 3.85 7.96
N SER A 199 0.37 3.64 7.59
CA SER A 199 -0.23 2.31 7.52
C SER A 199 0.27 1.59 6.27
N TYR A 200 0.82 0.39 6.44
CA TYR A 200 1.38 -0.39 5.34
C TYR A 200 0.38 -1.39 4.77
N ALA A 201 0.62 -1.81 3.53
CA ALA A 201 -0.11 -2.91 2.93
C ALA A 201 0.03 -4.20 3.77
N GLU A 202 -1.03 -5.00 3.77
CA GLU A 202 -1.11 -6.24 4.56
C GLU A 202 0.08 -7.16 4.31
N GLY A 203 0.63 -7.74 5.38
CA GLY A 203 1.71 -8.72 5.30
C GLY A 203 3.12 -8.13 5.12
N LEU A 204 3.31 -6.83 4.88
CA LEU A 204 4.64 -6.27 4.64
C LEU A 204 5.55 -6.36 5.86
N ASN A 205 5.03 -6.28 7.09
CA ASN A 205 5.82 -6.49 8.30
C ASN A 205 6.29 -7.96 8.41
N ILE A 206 5.49 -8.92 7.95
CA ILE A 206 5.85 -10.34 7.87
C ILE A 206 6.92 -10.54 6.80
N LEU A 207 6.79 -9.86 5.66
CA LEU A 207 7.81 -9.86 4.61
C LEU A 207 9.13 -9.29 5.13
N ALA A 208 9.10 -8.17 5.86
CA ALA A 208 10.29 -7.58 6.48
C ALA A 208 10.98 -8.56 7.45
N LEU A 209 10.20 -9.27 8.29
CA LEU A 209 10.72 -10.32 9.16
C LEU A 209 11.40 -11.43 8.35
N SER A 210 10.81 -11.83 7.23
CA SER A 210 11.37 -12.85 6.33
C SER A 210 12.74 -12.40 5.78
N LEU A 211 12.85 -11.13 5.37
CA LEU A 211 14.10 -10.56 4.91
C LEU A 211 15.15 -10.46 6.02
N LEU A 212 14.74 -10.07 7.24
CA LEU A 212 15.64 -10.04 8.40
C LEU A 212 16.26 -11.40 8.66
N ILE A 213 15.48 -12.49 8.63
CA ILE A 213 15.99 -13.86 8.78
C ILE A 213 17.06 -14.14 7.71
N ARG A 214 16.84 -13.74 6.47
CA ARG A 214 17.82 -13.93 5.37
C ARG A 214 19.07 -13.08 5.54
N ILE A 215 18.95 -11.84 6.00
CA ILE A 215 20.06 -10.92 6.20
C ILE A 215 20.95 -11.34 7.37
N VAL A 216 20.33 -11.78 8.49
CA VAL A 216 21.06 -12.10 9.73
C VAL A 216 21.63 -13.51 9.73
N LYS A 217 21.13 -14.41 8.86
CA LYS A 217 21.67 -15.80 8.79
C LYS A 217 23.20 -15.79 8.78
N ASN A 218 23.80 -16.57 9.69
CA ASN A 218 25.24 -16.76 9.71
C ASN A 218 25.59 -17.96 8.81
N PRO A 219 26.36 -17.76 7.74
CA PRO A 219 26.99 -18.91 7.10
C PRO A 219 27.92 -19.55 8.12
N LYS A 220 27.68 -20.80 8.48
CA LYS A 220 28.70 -21.58 9.18
C LYS A 220 29.92 -21.64 8.26
N LYS A 221 31.06 -21.19 8.80
CA LYS A 221 32.37 -21.44 8.20
C LYS A 221 32.61 -22.94 8.00
#